data_a12d9cebb21404a95335d05dc35e8e76
#
_entry.id   a12d9cebb21404a95335d05dc35e8e76
#
_cell.length_a   1.000
_cell.length_b   1.000
_cell.length_c   1.000
_cell.angle_alpha   90.00
_cell.angle_beta   90.00
_cell.angle_gamma   90.00
#
_symmetry.space_group_name_H-M   'P 1'
#
loop_
_entity.id
_entity.type
_entity.pdbx_description
1 polymer ?
#
loop_
_entity_poly.entity_id
_entity_poly.type
_entity_poly.pdbx_seq_one_letter_code
_entity_poly.pdbx_strand_id
1 'polypeptide(L)'
;MDKIGLSACLLGVGCKYNGKHNLNIDLIKTLKGKELVLICPEVMGGLSTPRIPSEIQSDGRIINQDFEDVTYFFNLGKDLSLEKLNNNQVKKVILKDGSPSCGYKTIYDGSFTNTKIKGQGVTTKHLLSNQIEVIEID
;
A
#
# COMPACT_ATOMS: atom_id res chain seq x y z
N MET A 1 -0.89 24.94 -3.54
CA MET A 1 -1.43 23.78 -4.29
C MET A 1 -1.64 22.64 -3.31
N ASP A 2 -2.81 22.05 -3.34
CA ASP A 2 -3.11 20.92 -2.48
C ASP A 2 -2.30 19.69 -2.88
N LYS A 3 -1.70 19.05 -1.90
CA LYS A 3 -0.96 17.81 -2.08
C LYS A 3 -1.78 16.64 -1.56
N ILE A 4 -1.74 15.54 -2.29
CA ILE A 4 -2.41 14.30 -1.89
C ILE A 4 -1.51 13.11 -2.18
N GLY A 5 -1.45 12.18 -1.23
CA GLY A 5 -0.74 10.92 -1.44
C GLY A 5 -1.58 9.95 -2.27
N LEU A 6 -0.91 9.10 -3.02
CA LEU A 6 -1.59 8.16 -3.90
C LEU A 6 -0.76 6.88 -4.04
N SER A 7 -1.41 5.72 -3.94
CA SER A 7 -0.79 4.46 -4.34
C SER A 7 -0.30 4.58 -5.79
N ALA A 8 0.98 4.37 -6.02
CA ALA A 8 1.59 4.58 -7.33
C ALA A 8 0.94 3.71 -8.42
N CYS A 9 0.48 2.51 -8.08
CA CYS A 9 -0.18 1.63 -9.03
C CYS A 9 -1.48 2.22 -9.60
N LEU A 10 -2.16 3.10 -8.85
CA LEU A 10 -3.39 3.76 -9.31
C LEU A 10 -3.13 4.79 -10.41
N LEU A 11 -1.90 5.28 -10.51
CA LEU A 11 -1.46 6.21 -11.57
C LEU A 11 -0.88 5.49 -12.78
N GLY A 12 -0.84 4.16 -12.78
CA GLY A 12 -0.32 3.36 -13.88
C GLY A 12 1.12 2.91 -13.71
N VAL A 13 1.74 3.15 -12.55
CA VAL A 13 3.08 2.63 -12.29
C VAL A 13 3.01 1.12 -12.09
N GLY A 14 3.83 0.38 -12.83
CA GLY A 14 3.86 -1.08 -12.79
C GLY A 14 4.56 -1.62 -11.55
N CYS A 15 4.06 -1.30 -10.37
CA CYS A 15 4.69 -1.63 -9.08
C CYS A 15 3.96 -2.73 -8.30
N LYS A 16 2.91 -3.33 -8.86
CA LYS A 16 2.25 -4.47 -8.23
C LYS A 16 3.18 -5.69 -8.22
N TYR A 17 2.85 -6.67 -7.37
CA TYR A 17 3.65 -7.89 -7.27
C TYR A 17 3.90 -8.58 -8.63
N ASN A 18 2.94 -8.49 -9.54
CA ASN A 18 3.01 -9.11 -10.88
C ASN A 18 3.61 -8.17 -11.95
N GLY A 19 4.13 -7.00 -11.57
CA GLY A 19 4.67 -6.01 -12.50
C GLY A 19 3.62 -5.17 -13.20
N LYS A 20 2.35 -5.38 -12.90
CA LYS A 20 1.23 -4.64 -13.48
C LYS A 20 0.86 -3.43 -12.62
N HIS A 21 -0.23 -2.76 -12.99
CA HIS A 21 -0.73 -1.59 -12.29
C HIS A 21 -2.25 -1.67 -12.12
N ASN A 22 -2.79 -0.70 -11.38
CA ASN A 22 -4.23 -0.55 -11.15
C ASN A 22 -4.70 0.82 -11.66
N LEU A 23 -4.22 1.27 -12.82
CA LEU A 23 -4.55 2.59 -13.35
C LEU A 23 -6.06 2.87 -13.24
N ASN A 24 -6.40 3.98 -12.58
CA ASN A 24 -7.79 4.40 -12.38
C ASN A 24 -7.95 5.81 -12.96
N ILE A 25 -8.34 5.87 -14.22
CA ILE A 25 -8.46 7.14 -14.94
C ILE A 25 -9.53 8.05 -14.34
N ASP A 26 -10.66 7.48 -13.90
CA ASP A 26 -11.73 8.27 -13.30
C ASP A 26 -11.28 8.94 -12.01
N LEU A 27 -10.54 8.22 -11.17
CA LEU A 27 -9.95 8.77 -9.96
C LEU A 27 -8.97 9.90 -10.30
N ILE A 28 -8.09 9.68 -11.27
CA ILE A 28 -7.07 10.67 -11.67
C ILE A 28 -7.74 11.95 -12.14
N LYS A 29 -8.84 11.85 -12.88
CA LYS A 29 -9.60 13.04 -13.33
C LYS A 29 -10.10 13.87 -12.15
N THR A 30 -10.48 13.24 -11.04
CA THR A 30 -10.94 13.96 -9.84
C THR A 30 -9.79 14.66 -9.12
N LEU A 31 -8.55 14.28 -9.40
CA LEU A 31 -7.36 14.84 -8.73
C LEU A 31 -6.67 15.93 -9.56
N LYS A 32 -7.31 16.37 -10.64
CA LYS A 32 -6.78 17.44 -11.49
C LYS A 32 -6.52 18.70 -10.66
N GLY A 33 -5.36 19.30 -10.86
CA GLY A 33 -4.95 20.50 -10.11
C GLY A 33 -4.30 20.21 -8.76
N LYS A 34 -4.24 18.96 -8.33
CA LYS A 34 -3.56 18.57 -7.09
C LYS A 34 -2.15 18.05 -7.41
N GLU A 35 -1.23 18.30 -6.49
CA GLU A 35 0.10 17.70 -6.57
C GLU A 35 0.05 16.30 -5.97
N LEU A 36 0.45 15.29 -6.75
CA LEU A 36 0.41 13.90 -6.32
C LEU A 36 1.75 13.45 -5.74
N VAL A 37 1.72 12.87 -4.55
CA VAL A 37 2.89 12.28 -3.92
C VAL A 37 2.68 10.77 -3.92
N LEU A 38 3.44 10.06 -4.74
CA LEU A 38 3.25 8.64 -4.96
C LEU A 38 3.95 7.80 -3.92
N ILE A 39 3.29 6.76 -3.45
CA ILE A 39 3.92 5.74 -2.61
C ILE A 39 3.59 4.34 -3.15
N CYS A 40 4.55 3.43 -2.99
CA CYS A 40 4.36 2.00 -3.10
C CYS A 40 5.17 1.39 -1.96
N PRO A 41 4.55 1.13 -0.80
CA PRO A 41 5.29 0.71 0.39
C PRO A 41 6.13 -0.54 0.18
N GLU A 42 5.65 -1.48 -0.63
CA GLU A 42 6.38 -2.73 -0.86
C GLU A 42 7.68 -2.48 -1.64
N VAL A 43 7.63 -1.68 -2.70
CA VAL A 43 8.82 -1.30 -3.47
C VAL A 43 9.75 -0.41 -2.62
N MET A 44 9.19 0.54 -1.90
CA MET A 44 9.97 1.43 -1.02
C MET A 44 10.69 0.65 0.07
N GLY A 45 10.10 -0.45 0.54
CA GLY A 45 10.70 -1.33 1.53
C GLY A 45 11.79 -2.25 0.99
N GLY A 46 12.02 -2.25 -0.32
CA GLY A 46 13.09 -3.02 -0.94
C GLY A 46 12.65 -4.29 -1.65
N LEU A 47 11.34 -4.54 -1.77
CA LEU A 47 10.86 -5.70 -2.53
C LEU A 47 10.97 -5.43 -4.03
N SER A 48 11.37 -6.45 -4.77
CA SER A 48 11.49 -6.36 -6.24
C SER A 48 10.12 -6.34 -6.92
N THR A 49 10.10 -5.92 -8.17
CA THR A 49 8.93 -6.00 -9.05
C THR A 49 9.36 -6.71 -10.34
N PRO A 50 8.77 -7.85 -10.74
CA PRO A 50 7.74 -8.60 -10.01
C PRO A 50 8.28 -9.28 -8.75
N ARG A 51 7.36 -9.73 -7.91
CA ARG A 51 7.69 -10.42 -6.66
C ARG A 51 6.62 -11.45 -6.31
N ILE A 52 6.98 -12.36 -5.43
CA ILE A 52 6.06 -13.39 -4.94
C ILE A 52 5.02 -12.74 -4.03
N PRO A 53 3.72 -13.10 -4.15
CA PRO A 53 2.68 -12.55 -3.28
C PRO A 53 2.95 -12.87 -1.81
N SER A 54 2.56 -11.94 -0.93
CA SER A 54 2.68 -12.08 0.52
C SER A 54 1.34 -11.88 1.19
N GLU A 55 1.14 -12.51 2.36
CA GLU A 55 -0.07 -12.35 3.16
C GLU A 55 0.29 -12.21 4.64
N ILE A 56 -0.53 -11.44 5.37
CA ILE A 56 -0.36 -11.28 6.82
C ILE A 56 -0.91 -12.52 7.51
N GLN A 57 -0.09 -13.13 8.36
CA GLN A 57 -0.46 -14.28 9.16
C GLN A 57 -1.23 -13.85 10.41
N SER A 58 -1.89 -14.81 11.08
CA SER A 58 -2.66 -14.53 12.30
C SER A 58 -1.81 -13.94 13.45
N ASP A 59 -0.51 -14.23 13.46
CA ASP A 59 0.43 -13.67 14.44
C ASP A 59 1.02 -12.32 14.04
N GLY A 60 0.60 -11.78 12.91
CA GLY A 60 1.07 -10.47 12.41
C GLY A 60 2.29 -10.52 11.52
N ARG A 61 2.97 -11.66 11.39
CA ARG A 61 4.09 -11.79 10.45
C ARG A 61 3.56 -11.75 9.03
N ILE A 62 4.37 -11.21 8.12
CA ILE A 62 4.07 -11.20 6.69
C ILE A 62 4.97 -12.22 6.02
N ILE A 63 4.35 -13.23 5.42
CA ILE A 63 5.04 -14.38 4.83
C ILE A 63 4.68 -14.42 3.35
N ASN A 64 5.68 -14.66 2.48
CA ASN A 64 5.40 -14.82 1.06
C ASN A 64 5.02 -16.27 0.73
N GLN A 65 4.63 -16.51 -0.53
CA GLN A 65 4.15 -17.81 -0.97
C GLN A 65 5.25 -18.89 -0.96
N ASP A 66 6.51 -18.52 -0.89
CA ASP A 66 7.65 -19.43 -0.71
C ASP A 66 8.00 -19.64 0.77
N PHE A 67 7.12 -19.24 1.69
CA PHE A 67 7.28 -19.37 3.15
C PHE A 67 8.44 -18.56 3.73
N GLU A 68 8.88 -17.51 3.02
CA GLU A 68 9.89 -16.60 3.55
C GLU A 68 9.22 -15.49 4.35
N ASP A 69 9.82 -15.13 5.49
CA ASP A 69 9.35 -14.01 6.32
C ASP A 69 9.86 -12.70 5.70
N VAL A 70 8.94 -11.88 5.22
CA VAL A 70 9.24 -10.60 4.58
C VAL A 70 8.75 -9.41 5.41
N THR A 71 8.44 -9.63 6.68
CA THR A 71 7.93 -8.61 7.59
C THR A 71 8.82 -7.37 7.64
N TYR A 72 10.14 -7.57 7.64
CA TYR A 72 11.11 -6.47 7.65
C TYR A 72 10.87 -5.48 6.50
N PHE A 73 10.66 -6.00 5.28
CA PHE A 73 10.47 -5.15 4.10
C PHE A 73 9.18 -4.35 4.18
N PHE A 74 8.10 -4.97 4.66
CA PHE A 74 6.83 -4.27 4.83
C PHE A 74 6.90 -3.20 5.91
N ASN A 75 7.61 -3.46 7.01
CA ASN A 75 7.79 -2.47 8.07
C ASN A 75 8.67 -1.31 7.62
N LEU A 76 9.74 -1.58 6.88
CA LEU A 76 10.56 -0.52 6.32
C LEU A 76 9.75 0.33 5.33
N GLY A 77 8.94 -0.32 4.50
CA GLY A 77 8.08 0.37 3.53
C GLY A 77 7.07 1.30 4.19
N LYS A 78 6.46 0.88 5.30
CA LYS A 78 5.50 1.73 6.01
C LYS A 78 6.19 2.97 6.61
N ASP A 79 7.40 2.79 7.15
CA ASP A 79 8.16 3.90 7.74
C ASP A 79 8.59 4.89 6.67
N LEU A 80 9.10 4.41 5.55
CA LEU A 80 9.51 5.27 4.44
C LEU A 80 8.32 5.98 3.78
N SER A 81 7.17 5.30 3.71
CA SER A 81 5.95 5.92 3.20
C SER A 81 5.50 7.09 4.06
N LEU A 82 5.48 6.90 5.39
CA LEU A 82 5.13 7.98 6.32
C LEU A 82 6.13 9.13 6.21
N GLU A 83 7.42 8.84 6.16
CA GLU A 83 8.47 9.84 6.03
C GLU A 83 8.27 10.68 4.76
N LYS A 84 8.02 10.03 3.62
CA LYS A 84 7.79 10.73 2.35
C LYS A 84 6.56 11.63 2.43
N LEU A 85 5.46 11.15 3.00
CA LEU A 85 4.25 11.94 3.15
C LEU A 85 4.48 13.14 4.07
N ASN A 86 5.13 12.93 5.22
CA ASN A 86 5.42 14.02 6.16
C ASN A 86 6.37 15.05 5.55
N ASN A 87 7.42 14.61 4.86
CA ASN A 87 8.39 15.51 4.23
C ASN A 87 7.76 16.38 3.13
N ASN A 88 6.69 15.89 2.52
CA ASN A 88 5.93 16.62 1.51
C ASN A 88 4.68 17.30 2.07
N GLN A 89 4.48 17.27 3.39
CA GLN A 89 3.34 17.90 4.08
C GLN A 89 1.99 17.37 3.61
N VAL A 90 1.94 16.08 3.30
CA VAL A 90 0.72 15.39 2.88
C VAL A 90 -0.01 14.86 4.11
N LYS A 91 -1.31 15.17 4.21
CA LYS A 91 -2.16 14.73 5.33
C LYS A 91 -3.27 13.76 4.90
N LYS A 92 -3.42 13.52 3.62
CA LYS A 92 -4.43 12.64 3.05
C LYS A 92 -3.80 11.78 1.97
N VAL A 93 -4.12 10.48 1.97
CA VAL A 93 -3.61 9.55 0.98
C VAL A 93 -4.73 8.63 0.48
N ILE A 94 -4.71 8.33 -0.80
CA ILE A 94 -5.60 7.37 -1.44
C ILE A 94 -4.82 6.09 -1.70
N LEU A 95 -5.24 4.98 -1.11
CA LEU A 95 -4.56 3.70 -1.21
C LEU A 95 -5.44 2.68 -1.92
N LYS A 96 -4.80 1.77 -2.66
CA LYS A 96 -5.46 0.61 -3.26
C LYS A 96 -5.65 -0.45 -2.19
N ASP A 97 -6.89 -0.88 -2.00
CA ASP A 97 -7.24 -1.88 -0.97
C ASP A 97 -6.72 -3.28 -1.32
N GLY A 98 -6.63 -4.12 -0.31
CA GLY A 98 -6.41 -5.57 -0.43
C GLY A 98 -5.00 -6.08 -0.17
N SER A 99 -3.97 -5.22 -0.20
CA SER A 99 -2.59 -5.70 0.00
C SER A 99 -2.20 -5.77 1.48
N PRO A 100 -1.14 -6.52 1.83
CA PRO A 100 -0.62 -6.52 3.20
C PRO A 100 -0.11 -5.16 3.67
N SER A 101 0.25 -4.27 2.74
CA SER A 101 0.68 -2.91 3.08
C SER A 101 -0.47 -1.92 3.09
N CYS A 102 -1.30 -1.89 2.04
CA CYS A 102 -2.27 -0.82 1.78
C CYS A 102 -3.73 -1.19 2.08
N GLY A 103 -4.03 -2.44 2.43
CA GLY A 103 -5.40 -2.86 2.73
C GLY A 103 -6.04 -2.00 3.80
N TYR A 104 -7.30 -1.63 3.60
CA TYR A 104 -8.04 -0.81 4.55
C TYR A 104 -9.22 -1.57 5.15
N LYS A 105 -10.11 -2.09 4.31
CA LYS A 105 -11.26 -2.88 4.75
C LYS A 105 -10.94 -4.36 4.84
N THR A 106 -10.15 -4.86 3.89
CA THR A 106 -9.85 -6.27 3.78
C THR A 106 -8.38 -6.53 3.51
N ILE A 107 -7.93 -7.69 3.96
CA ILE A 107 -6.63 -8.28 3.63
C ILE A 107 -6.88 -9.76 3.36
N TYR A 108 -5.90 -10.43 2.74
CA TYR A 108 -5.94 -11.88 2.62
C TYR A 108 -5.62 -12.54 3.97
N ASP A 109 -6.17 -13.72 4.21
CA ASP A 109 -6.18 -14.35 5.56
C ASP A 109 -4.88 -15.08 5.94
N GLY A 110 -3.91 -15.13 5.04
CA GLY A 110 -2.63 -15.80 5.29
C GLY A 110 -2.56 -17.24 4.77
N SER A 111 -3.66 -17.78 4.24
CA SER A 111 -3.72 -19.17 3.77
C SER A 111 -3.29 -19.35 2.32
N PHE A 112 -3.14 -18.26 1.55
CA PHE A 112 -2.87 -18.28 0.11
C PHE A 112 -3.95 -19.01 -0.69
N THR A 113 -5.22 -18.92 -0.21
CA THR A 113 -6.37 -19.53 -0.86
C THR A 113 -7.31 -18.50 -1.47
N ASN A 114 -6.84 -17.28 -1.69
CA ASN A 114 -7.63 -16.16 -2.21
C ASN A 114 -8.83 -15.80 -1.32
N THR A 115 -8.67 -15.99 0.00
CA THR A 115 -9.70 -15.72 0.99
C THR A 115 -9.42 -14.42 1.69
N LYS A 116 -10.37 -13.47 1.65
CA LYS A 116 -10.24 -12.17 2.32
C LYS A 116 -10.96 -12.16 3.66
N ILE A 117 -10.37 -11.43 4.61
CA ILE A 117 -10.96 -11.19 5.93
C ILE A 117 -10.91 -9.69 6.23
N LYS A 118 -11.68 -9.26 7.22
CA LYS A 118 -11.58 -7.88 7.71
C LYS A 118 -10.20 -7.65 8.31
N GLY A 119 -9.58 -6.55 7.93
CA GLY A 119 -8.27 -6.19 8.46
C GLY A 119 -7.62 -5.09 7.66
N GLN A 120 -6.52 -4.56 8.20
CA GLN A 120 -5.78 -3.48 7.58
C GLN A 120 -4.34 -3.89 7.35
N GLY A 121 -3.76 -3.39 6.25
CA GLY A 121 -2.35 -3.53 5.97
C GLY A 121 -1.50 -2.72 6.95
N VAL A 122 -0.23 -3.08 7.04
CA VAL A 122 0.68 -2.45 8.02
C VAL A 122 0.90 -0.96 7.75
N THR A 123 0.96 -0.56 6.48
CA THR A 123 1.11 0.86 6.12
C THR A 123 -0.14 1.65 6.46
N THR A 124 -1.32 1.12 6.15
CA THR A 124 -2.59 1.78 6.49
C THR A 124 -2.69 2.03 7.98
N LYS A 125 -2.43 1.02 8.81
CA LYS A 125 -2.45 1.18 10.28
C LYS A 125 -1.48 2.25 10.74
N HIS A 126 -0.28 2.25 10.19
CA HIS A 126 0.78 3.18 10.57
C HIS A 126 0.42 4.63 10.22
N LEU A 127 -0.12 4.84 9.02
CA LEU A 127 -0.53 6.17 8.57
C LEU A 127 -1.69 6.70 9.41
N LEU A 128 -2.71 5.87 9.67
CA LEU A 128 -3.83 6.27 10.53
C LEU A 128 -3.38 6.63 11.94
N SER A 129 -2.43 5.87 12.51
CA SER A 129 -1.88 6.14 13.84
C SER A 129 -1.09 7.45 13.90
N ASN A 130 -0.66 7.97 12.76
CA ASN A 130 0.11 9.20 12.65
C ASN A 130 -0.69 10.34 12.03
N GLN A 131 -2.02 10.30 12.17
CA GLN A 131 -2.97 11.36 11.77
C GLN A 131 -2.96 11.65 10.26
N ILE A 132 -2.63 10.66 9.44
CA ILE A 132 -2.83 10.73 8.00
C ILE A 132 -4.21 10.16 7.69
N GLU A 133 -5.05 10.93 6.99
CA GLU A 133 -6.35 10.43 6.53
C GLU A 133 -6.13 9.46 5.37
N VAL A 134 -6.75 8.28 5.45
CA VAL A 134 -6.64 7.26 4.41
C VAL A 134 -8.00 7.06 3.74
N ILE A 135 -8.01 7.19 2.41
CA ILE A 135 -9.16 6.87 1.57
C ILE A 135 -8.78 5.62 0.78
N GLU A 136 -9.62 4.60 0.83
CA GLU A 136 -9.33 3.36 0.10
C GLU A 136 -10.09 3.31 -1.22
N ILE A 137 -9.46 2.66 -2.21
CA ILE A 137 -10.05 2.36 -3.51
C ILE A 137 -9.93 0.86 -3.73
N ASP A 138 -11.00 0.23 -4.13
CA ASP A 138 -11.05 -1.20 -4.43
C ASP A 138 -10.27 -1.55 -5.71
#